data_9b2e150435df2fec0463abbf8eb62781
#
_entry.id   9b2e150435df2fec0463abbf8eb62781
#
_cell.length_a   1.000
_cell.length_b   1.000
_cell.length_c   1.000
_cell.angle_alpha   90.00
_cell.angle_beta   90.00
_cell.angle_gamma   90.00
#
_symmetry.space_group_name_H-M   'P 1'
#
loop_
_entity.id
_entity.type
_entity.pdbx_description
1 polymer ?
#
loop_
_entity_poly.entity_id
_entity_poly.type
_entity_poly.pdbx_seq_one_letter_code
_entity_poly.pdbx_strand_id
1 'polypeptide(L)'
;TLIRLVNGLETADSGKVTVCGKELSTLKKPELRALRRKIGMVFQQFNLLESKTVYHNIALPLILAKTPKVEIDKKVKEVLKIVELEDKKDTYISQLSGGQKQRVGIARALTTDPELLLCDEATSALDPQTTESILKLLKKINRKMGVTILLITHQMQVVQMICNKVAVMESGKIVESGSVLEVFGSPKMPVTKRFVQTVIRDQIPDSIISLVKEQKENFRVDRLKFIGSSVKRPARVRRRLDIQPPQPRLCPMSWHSVR
;
A
#
# COMPACT_ATOMS: atom_id res chain seq x y z
N THR A 1 -1.07 13.75 9.51
CA THR A 1 -1.55 15.07 9.05
C THR A 1 -2.10 15.03 7.62
N LEU A 2 -1.37 14.50 6.61
CA LEU A 2 -1.82 14.49 5.20
C LEU A 2 -3.22 13.87 5.02
N ILE A 3 -3.48 12.70 5.61
CA ILE A 3 -4.81 12.06 5.55
C ILE A 3 -5.90 12.97 6.12
N ARG A 4 -5.60 13.72 7.19
CA ARG A 4 -6.57 14.61 7.83
C ARG A 4 -6.88 15.85 6.97
N LEU A 5 -5.94 16.28 6.14
CA LEU A 5 -6.19 17.30 5.10
C LEU A 5 -7.09 16.73 3.99
N VAL A 6 -6.80 15.50 3.51
CA VAL A 6 -7.57 14.89 2.41
C VAL A 6 -9.03 14.62 2.81
N ASN A 7 -9.31 14.22 4.06
CA ASN A 7 -10.70 14.04 4.53
C ASN A 7 -11.34 15.32 5.08
N GLY A 8 -10.64 16.47 5.00
CA GLY A 8 -11.11 17.76 5.44
C GLY A 8 -11.28 17.89 6.96
N LEU A 9 -10.62 17.04 7.77
CA LEU A 9 -10.60 17.18 9.24
C LEU A 9 -9.66 18.31 9.69
N GLU A 10 -8.69 18.63 8.85
CA GLU A 10 -7.80 19.78 9.01
C GLU A 10 -7.87 20.66 7.77
N THR A 11 -7.57 21.94 7.94
CA THR A 11 -7.47 22.92 6.85
C THR A 11 -6.02 23.17 6.52
N ALA A 12 -5.73 23.41 5.24
CA ALA A 12 -4.39 23.81 4.82
C ALA A 12 -4.15 25.29 5.17
N ASP A 13 -2.98 25.61 5.71
CA ASP A 13 -2.58 26.99 6.01
C ASP A 13 -2.36 27.80 4.73
N SER A 14 -1.95 27.13 3.66
CA SER A 14 -1.74 27.74 2.35
C SER A 14 -1.89 26.70 1.23
N GLY A 15 -2.07 27.17 0.01
CA GLY A 15 -2.27 26.31 -1.16
C GLY A 15 -3.70 25.78 -1.27
N LYS A 16 -3.90 24.79 -2.17
CA LYS A 16 -5.20 24.22 -2.50
C LYS A 16 -5.20 22.72 -2.33
N VAL A 17 -6.23 22.19 -1.67
CA VAL A 17 -6.46 20.76 -1.53
C VAL A 17 -7.72 20.40 -2.33
N THR A 18 -7.55 19.61 -3.38
CA THR A 18 -8.65 19.13 -4.24
C THR A 18 -8.85 17.64 -4.04
N VAL A 19 -10.06 17.22 -3.70
CA VAL A 19 -10.42 15.81 -3.47
C VAL A 19 -11.70 15.48 -4.23
N CYS A 20 -11.71 14.39 -4.99
CA CYS A 20 -12.84 14.01 -5.86
C CYS A 20 -13.32 15.19 -6.72
N GLY A 21 -12.39 15.96 -7.29
CA GLY A 21 -12.67 17.11 -8.13
C GLY A 21 -13.19 18.37 -7.42
N LYS A 22 -13.24 18.38 -6.08
CA LYS A 22 -13.71 19.51 -5.28
C LYS A 22 -12.60 20.13 -4.45
N GLU A 23 -12.46 21.44 -4.50
CA GLU A 23 -11.52 22.18 -3.64
C GLU A 23 -12.11 22.34 -2.23
N LEU A 24 -11.41 21.80 -1.22
CA LEU A 24 -11.94 21.71 0.14
C LEU A 24 -12.20 23.07 0.79
N SER A 25 -11.35 24.07 0.52
CA SER A 25 -11.43 25.41 1.08
C SER A 25 -12.70 26.17 0.66
N THR A 26 -13.31 25.81 -0.46
CA THR A 26 -14.51 26.45 -1.02
C THR A 26 -15.81 25.81 -0.55
N LEU A 27 -15.74 24.63 0.08
CA LEU A 27 -16.93 23.85 0.44
C LEU A 27 -17.59 24.38 1.72
N LYS A 28 -18.92 24.53 1.66
CA LYS A 28 -19.75 24.76 2.86
C LYS A 28 -19.89 23.46 3.67
N LYS A 29 -20.24 23.59 4.95
CA LYS A 29 -20.39 22.43 5.87
C LYS A 29 -21.25 21.27 5.30
N PRO A 30 -22.41 21.50 4.66
CA PRO A 30 -23.19 20.41 4.06
C PRO A 30 -22.48 19.70 2.90
N GLU A 31 -21.77 20.46 2.05
CA GLU A 31 -21.01 19.94 0.92
C GLU A 31 -19.80 19.12 1.37
N LEU A 32 -19.11 19.60 2.40
CA LEU A 32 -18.02 18.86 3.04
C LEU A 32 -18.50 17.54 3.66
N ARG A 33 -19.70 17.53 4.30
CA ARG A 33 -20.32 16.29 4.80
C ARG A 33 -20.65 15.34 3.65
N ALA A 34 -21.18 15.85 2.54
CA ALA A 34 -21.45 15.04 1.35
C ALA A 34 -20.18 14.46 0.74
N LEU A 35 -19.10 15.26 0.67
CA LEU A 35 -17.79 14.79 0.20
C LEU A 35 -17.22 13.68 1.11
N ARG A 36 -17.29 13.86 2.43
CA ARG A 36 -16.81 12.84 3.39
C ARG A 36 -17.52 11.50 3.27
N ARG A 37 -18.76 11.45 2.80
CA ARG A 37 -19.44 10.16 2.50
C ARG A 37 -18.82 9.42 1.32
N LYS A 38 -18.15 10.15 0.41
CA LYS A 38 -17.41 9.57 -0.72
C LYS A 38 -15.99 9.12 -0.36
N ILE A 39 -15.60 9.31 0.91
CA ILE A 39 -14.28 8.97 1.42
C ILE A 39 -14.44 7.91 2.52
N GLY A 40 -14.01 6.70 2.24
CA GLY A 40 -13.87 5.66 3.26
C GLY A 40 -12.54 5.79 3.99
N MET A 41 -12.51 5.43 5.29
CA MET A 41 -11.28 5.47 6.06
C MET A 41 -11.07 4.16 6.81
N VAL A 42 -9.86 3.60 6.64
CA VAL A 42 -9.37 2.40 7.31
C VAL A 42 -8.24 2.80 8.22
N PHE A 43 -8.36 2.49 9.51
CA PHE A 43 -7.43 2.93 10.56
C PHE A 43 -6.48 1.81 10.96
N GLN A 44 -5.32 2.17 11.48
CA GLN A 44 -4.34 1.26 12.04
C GLN A 44 -4.89 0.46 13.24
N GLN A 45 -5.61 1.11 14.16
CA GLN A 45 -6.19 0.52 15.37
C GLN A 45 -7.65 0.08 15.17
N PHE A 46 -8.08 -0.21 13.95
CA PHE A 46 -9.43 -0.63 13.56
C PHE A 46 -10.54 0.39 13.89
N ASN A 47 -10.49 1.06 15.05
CA ASN A 47 -11.49 2.01 15.56
C ASN A 47 -12.92 1.44 15.51
N LEU A 48 -13.07 0.19 15.94
CA LEU A 48 -14.34 -0.52 16.00
C LEU A 48 -15.00 -0.36 17.38
N LEU A 49 -16.31 -0.43 17.39
CA LEU A 49 -17.09 -0.46 18.63
C LEU A 49 -17.05 -1.88 19.20
N GLU A 50 -16.20 -2.13 20.19
CA GLU A 50 -15.93 -3.46 20.77
C GLU A 50 -17.18 -4.10 21.39
N SER A 51 -18.10 -3.29 21.97
CA SER A 51 -19.37 -3.73 22.58
C SER A 51 -20.47 -4.00 21.55
N LYS A 52 -20.20 -3.86 20.26
CA LYS A 52 -21.18 -4.05 19.18
C LYS A 52 -20.77 -5.21 18.28
N THR A 53 -21.76 -5.76 17.56
CA THR A 53 -21.52 -6.81 16.58
C THR A 53 -20.86 -6.28 15.30
N VAL A 54 -20.38 -7.19 14.46
CA VAL A 54 -19.90 -6.90 13.12
C VAL A 54 -20.95 -6.12 12.32
N TYR A 55 -22.21 -6.59 12.33
CA TYR A 55 -23.31 -5.90 11.66
C TYR A 55 -23.42 -4.43 12.08
N HIS A 56 -23.46 -4.15 13.38
CA HIS A 56 -23.62 -2.78 13.86
C HIS A 56 -22.44 -1.87 13.53
N ASN A 57 -21.21 -2.40 13.56
CA ASN A 57 -20.04 -1.66 13.14
C ASN A 57 -20.07 -1.28 11.64
N ILE A 58 -20.46 -2.22 10.79
CA ILE A 58 -20.56 -1.99 9.35
C ILE A 58 -21.72 -1.08 9.01
N ALA A 59 -22.87 -1.24 9.67
CA ALA A 59 -24.08 -0.44 9.45
C ALA A 59 -23.95 1.03 9.93
N LEU A 60 -23.02 1.31 10.85
CA LEU A 60 -22.93 2.60 11.55
C LEU A 60 -22.94 3.83 10.62
N PRO A 61 -22.16 3.90 9.51
CA PRO A 61 -22.18 5.07 8.62
C PRO A 61 -23.57 5.30 7.99
N LEU A 62 -24.27 4.23 7.65
CA LEU A 62 -25.62 4.31 7.06
C LEU A 62 -26.69 4.67 8.08
N ILE A 63 -26.57 4.17 9.32
CA ILE A 63 -27.45 4.56 10.43
C ILE A 63 -27.33 6.08 10.69
N LEU A 64 -26.09 6.60 10.74
CA LEU A 64 -25.84 8.03 10.91
C LEU A 64 -26.35 8.88 9.72
N ALA A 65 -26.37 8.27 8.54
CA ALA A 65 -26.96 8.88 7.35
C ALA A 65 -28.50 8.79 7.32
N LYS A 66 -29.14 8.17 8.33
CA LYS A 66 -30.60 7.93 8.42
C LYS A 66 -31.14 7.11 7.22
N THR A 67 -30.34 6.19 6.70
CA THR A 67 -30.72 5.30 5.62
C THR A 67 -31.79 4.29 6.10
N PRO A 68 -32.79 3.95 5.29
CA PRO A 68 -33.80 2.95 5.65
C PRO A 68 -33.19 1.59 5.98
N LYS A 69 -33.74 0.90 7.01
CA LYS A 69 -33.19 -0.37 7.50
C LYS A 69 -33.04 -1.44 6.39
N VAL A 70 -33.99 -1.53 5.49
CA VAL A 70 -33.95 -2.50 4.37
C VAL A 70 -32.72 -2.28 3.49
N GLU A 71 -32.38 -1.02 3.21
CA GLU A 71 -31.19 -0.67 2.42
C GLU A 71 -29.90 -0.95 3.20
N ILE A 72 -29.90 -0.67 4.50
CA ILE A 72 -28.78 -1.00 5.38
C ILE A 72 -28.52 -2.50 5.37
N ASP A 73 -29.56 -3.33 5.57
CA ASP A 73 -29.45 -4.80 5.60
C ASP A 73 -28.89 -5.32 4.27
N LYS A 74 -29.39 -4.82 3.15
CA LYS A 74 -28.89 -5.17 1.82
C LYS A 74 -27.41 -4.82 1.66
N LYS A 75 -27.03 -3.59 2.04
CA LYS A 75 -25.66 -3.10 1.89
C LYS A 75 -24.68 -3.82 2.80
N VAL A 76 -25.06 -4.06 4.05
CA VAL A 76 -24.23 -4.83 5.00
C VAL A 76 -23.98 -6.25 4.47
N LYS A 77 -25.01 -6.92 3.94
CA LYS A 77 -24.85 -8.26 3.34
C LYS A 77 -23.88 -8.24 2.15
N GLU A 78 -24.00 -7.23 1.29
CA GLU A 78 -23.10 -7.05 0.14
C GLU A 78 -21.62 -6.89 0.57
N VAL A 79 -21.35 -5.96 1.49
CA VAL A 79 -19.97 -5.71 1.91
C VAL A 79 -19.38 -6.86 2.73
N LEU A 80 -20.18 -7.57 3.53
CA LEU A 80 -19.77 -8.78 4.24
C LEU A 80 -19.27 -9.85 3.26
N LYS A 81 -19.97 -10.04 2.14
CA LYS A 81 -19.54 -10.96 1.07
C LYS A 81 -18.23 -10.52 0.42
N ILE A 82 -18.02 -9.20 0.26
CA ILE A 82 -16.76 -8.67 -0.32
C ILE A 82 -15.57 -9.00 0.58
N VAL A 83 -15.74 -8.85 1.92
CA VAL A 83 -14.67 -9.07 2.90
C VAL A 83 -14.61 -10.50 3.45
N GLU A 84 -15.51 -11.40 2.97
CA GLU A 84 -15.53 -12.83 3.33
C GLU A 84 -15.76 -13.05 4.84
N LEU A 85 -16.81 -12.38 5.39
CA LEU A 85 -17.22 -12.46 6.81
C LEU A 85 -18.74 -12.64 6.98
N GLU A 86 -19.42 -13.29 6.02
CA GLU A 86 -20.87 -13.48 6.07
C GLU A 86 -21.32 -14.25 7.34
N ASP A 87 -20.54 -15.25 7.73
CA ASP A 87 -20.78 -16.12 8.91
C ASP A 87 -20.56 -15.40 10.25
N LYS A 88 -19.91 -14.22 10.24
CA LYS A 88 -19.56 -13.44 11.44
C LYS A 88 -20.49 -12.25 11.69
N LYS A 89 -21.58 -12.09 10.92
CA LYS A 89 -22.48 -10.94 10.97
C LYS A 89 -22.88 -10.54 12.40
N ASP A 90 -23.27 -11.51 13.21
CA ASP A 90 -23.79 -11.31 14.55
C ASP A 90 -22.73 -11.51 15.66
N THR A 91 -21.48 -11.78 15.29
CA THR A 91 -20.36 -11.95 16.21
C THR A 91 -19.93 -10.59 16.79
N TYR A 92 -19.60 -10.54 18.08
CA TYR A 92 -19.04 -9.35 18.70
C TYR A 92 -17.60 -9.11 18.28
N ILE A 93 -17.19 -7.84 18.19
CA ILE A 93 -15.84 -7.44 17.76
C ILE A 93 -14.75 -8.04 18.67
N SER A 94 -15.01 -8.12 19.97
CA SER A 94 -14.09 -8.72 20.95
C SER A 94 -13.71 -10.18 20.66
N GLN A 95 -14.55 -10.91 19.92
CA GLN A 95 -14.37 -12.33 19.58
C GLN A 95 -13.60 -12.54 18.26
N LEU A 96 -13.22 -11.48 17.58
CA LEU A 96 -12.57 -11.53 16.27
C LEU A 96 -11.05 -11.45 16.37
N SER A 97 -10.35 -12.16 15.47
CA SER A 97 -8.92 -11.98 15.26
C SER A 97 -8.59 -10.58 14.69
N GLY A 98 -7.34 -10.13 14.81
CA GLY A 98 -6.89 -8.84 14.26
C GLY A 98 -7.18 -8.68 12.76
N GLY A 99 -6.94 -9.73 11.97
CA GLY A 99 -7.26 -9.73 10.54
C GLY A 99 -8.76 -9.64 10.25
N GLN A 100 -9.60 -10.29 11.05
CA GLN A 100 -11.06 -10.18 10.95
C GLN A 100 -11.53 -8.77 11.35
N LYS A 101 -10.99 -8.20 12.43
CA LYS A 101 -11.25 -6.79 12.80
C LYS A 101 -10.90 -5.82 11.69
N GLN A 102 -9.77 -6.03 11.03
CA GLN A 102 -9.37 -5.21 9.88
C GLN A 102 -10.34 -5.35 8.70
N ARG A 103 -10.79 -6.56 8.38
CA ARG A 103 -11.81 -6.81 7.37
C ARG A 103 -13.13 -6.10 7.70
N VAL A 104 -13.55 -6.07 8.97
CA VAL A 104 -14.73 -5.30 9.42
C VAL A 104 -14.51 -3.80 9.23
N GLY A 105 -13.32 -3.27 9.56
CA GLY A 105 -12.96 -1.86 9.31
C GLY A 105 -13.03 -1.49 7.84
N ILE A 106 -12.53 -2.36 6.96
CA ILE A 106 -12.62 -2.19 5.50
C ILE A 106 -14.09 -2.24 5.04
N ALA A 107 -14.87 -3.22 5.51
CA ALA A 107 -16.29 -3.34 5.17
C ALA A 107 -17.07 -2.08 5.58
N ARG A 108 -16.85 -1.56 6.79
CA ARG A 108 -17.44 -0.31 7.26
C ARG A 108 -17.10 0.87 6.36
N ALA A 109 -15.85 0.96 5.91
CA ALA A 109 -15.42 2.03 5.02
C ALA A 109 -16.04 1.94 3.61
N LEU A 110 -16.48 0.75 3.19
CA LEU A 110 -17.09 0.52 1.88
C LEU A 110 -18.61 0.71 1.85
N THR A 111 -19.27 0.81 3.01
CA THR A 111 -20.75 0.87 3.07
C THR A 111 -21.38 2.09 2.41
N THR A 112 -20.63 3.18 2.28
CA THR A 112 -21.09 4.43 1.64
C THR A 112 -20.74 4.52 0.17
N ASP A 113 -20.29 3.43 -0.48
CA ASP A 113 -19.80 3.40 -1.86
C ASP A 113 -18.77 4.51 -2.14
N PRO A 114 -17.63 4.50 -1.44
CA PRO A 114 -16.66 5.59 -1.54
C PRO A 114 -15.98 5.62 -2.91
N GLU A 115 -15.63 6.81 -3.38
CA GLU A 115 -14.75 7.03 -4.53
C GLU A 115 -13.27 6.94 -4.15
N LEU A 116 -12.95 7.24 -2.87
CA LEU A 116 -11.62 7.24 -2.30
C LEU A 116 -11.59 6.45 -0.99
N LEU A 117 -10.67 5.53 -0.86
CA LEU A 117 -10.39 4.79 0.37
C LEU A 117 -9.04 5.23 0.94
N LEU A 118 -9.04 5.85 2.11
CA LEU A 118 -7.85 6.25 2.83
C LEU A 118 -7.45 5.12 3.79
N CYS A 119 -6.24 4.61 3.65
CA CYS A 119 -5.68 3.55 4.49
C CYS A 119 -4.49 4.12 5.28
N ASP A 120 -4.67 4.30 6.58
CA ASP A 120 -3.63 4.79 7.48
C ASP A 120 -3.00 3.60 8.20
N GLU A 121 -1.82 3.18 7.74
CA GLU A 121 -1.08 2.03 8.27
C GLU A 121 -1.95 0.77 8.47
N ALA A 122 -2.85 0.51 7.55
CA ALA A 122 -3.90 -0.51 7.66
C ALA A 122 -3.42 -1.95 7.89
N THR A 123 -2.12 -2.21 7.84
CA THR A 123 -1.52 -3.55 8.02
C THR A 123 -0.42 -3.60 9.06
N SER A 124 -0.06 -2.49 9.70
CA SER A 124 1.09 -2.41 10.62
C SER A 124 0.96 -3.25 11.89
N ALA A 125 -0.29 -3.50 12.33
CA ALA A 125 -0.61 -4.30 13.52
C ALA A 125 -0.89 -5.78 13.22
N LEU A 126 -0.63 -6.25 11.99
CA LEU A 126 -0.96 -7.59 11.54
C LEU A 126 0.31 -8.41 11.28
N ASP A 127 0.19 -9.73 11.44
CA ASP A 127 1.23 -10.66 11.02
C ASP A 127 1.41 -10.67 9.49
N PRO A 128 2.55 -11.15 8.97
CA PRO A 128 2.85 -11.09 7.52
C PRO A 128 1.82 -11.81 6.64
N GLN A 129 1.29 -12.97 7.07
CA GLN A 129 0.33 -13.75 6.30
C GLN A 129 -1.02 -13.04 6.22
N THR A 130 -1.49 -12.51 7.33
CA THR A 130 -2.71 -11.70 7.41
C THR A 130 -2.56 -10.42 6.59
N THR A 131 -1.39 -9.75 6.68
CA THR A 131 -1.07 -8.57 5.86
C THR A 131 -1.24 -8.87 4.37
N GLU A 132 -0.64 -9.96 3.88
CA GLU A 132 -0.78 -10.35 2.46
C GLU A 132 -2.25 -10.57 2.06
N SER A 133 -3.02 -11.23 2.93
CA SER A 133 -4.45 -11.45 2.74
C SER A 133 -5.25 -10.14 2.62
N ILE A 134 -4.99 -9.17 3.52
CA ILE A 134 -5.62 -7.85 3.48
C ILE A 134 -5.23 -7.07 2.21
N LEU A 135 -3.97 -7.13 1.80
CA LEU A 135 -3.50 -6.46 0.59
C LEU A 135 -4.15 -7.06 -0.68
N LYS A 136 -4.31 -8.38 -0.75
CA LYS A 136 -5.05 -9.06 -1.82
C LYS A 136 -6.52 -8.61 -1.85
N LEU A 137 -7.14 -8.48 -0.67
CA LEU A 137 -8.51 -7.98 -0.54
C LEU A 137 -8.62 -6.53 -1.06
N LEU A 138 -7.74 -5.62 -0.64
CA LEU A 138 -7.74 -4.23 -1.10
C LEU A 138 -7.55 -4.15 -2.63
N LYS A 139 -6.68 -4.96 -3.20
CA LYS A 139 -6.48 -5.04 -4.66
C LYS A 139 -7.74 -5.54 -5.39
N LYS A 140 -8.43 -6.53 -4.82
CA LYS A 140 -9.72 -7.05 -5.32
C LYS A 140 -10.80 -5.95 -5.29
N ILE A 141 -10.88 -5.19 -4.19
CA ILE A 141 -11.81 -4.06 -4.03
C ILE A 141 -11.53 -2.97 -5.08
N ASN A 142 -10.28 -2.51 -5.18
CA ASN A 142 -9.89 -1.52 -6.18
C ASN A 142 -10.30 -1.93 -7.61
N ARG A 143 -10.03 -3.19 -7.99
CA ARG A 143 -10.36 -3.70 -9.34
C ARG A 143 -11.86 -3.85 -9.59
N LYS A 144 -12.62 -4.32 -8.59
CA LYS A 144 -14.06 -4.59 -8.76
C LYS A 144 -14.93 -3.35 -8.62
N MET A 145 -14.57 -2.44 -7.72
CA MET A 145 -15.39 -1.27 -7.39
C MET A 145 -14.85 0.02 -8.02
N GLY A 146 -13.66 0.00 -8.64
CA GLY A 146 -13.05 1.20 -9.23
C GLY A 146 -12.62 2.25 -8.20
N VAL A 147 -12.64 1.93 -6.90
CA VAL A 147 -12.30 2.87 -5.83
C VAL A 147 -10.80 3.18 -5.85
N THR A 148 -10.46 4.47 -5.77
CA THR A 148 -9.06 4.89 -5.59
C THR A 148 -8.61 4.60 -4.16
N ILE A 149 -7.43 4.02 -3.98
CA ILE A 149 -6.88 3.73 -2.66
C ILE A 149 -5.65 4.62 -2.44
N LEU A 150 -5.70 5.46 -1.40
CA LEU A 150 -4.55 6.19 -0.89
C LEU A 150 -4.06 5.49 0.38
N LEU A 151 -2.87 4.89 0.29
CA LEU A 151 -2.27 4.11 1.37
C LEU A 151 -1.08 4.86 1.97
N ILE A 152 -1.08 5.05 3.29
CA ILE A 152 0.09 5.49 4.04
C ILE A 152 0.72 4.28 4.73
N THR A 153 2.00 4.09 4.51
CA THR A 153 2.77 2.99 5.13
C THR A 153 4.26 3.33 5.13
N HIS A 154 4.96 2.81 6.12
CA HIS A 154 6.42 2.76 6.16
C HIS A 154 6.97 1.42 5.64
N GLN A 155 6.10 0.47 5.29
CA GLN A 155 6.46 -0.88 4.81
C GLN A 155 6.60 -0.88 3.29
N MET A 156 7.82 -0.84 2.78
CA MET A 156 8.07 -0.82 1.33
C MET A 156 7.58 -2.07 0.59
N GLN A 157 7.52 -3.22 1.27
CA GLN A 157 6.93 -4.45 0.73
C GLN A 157 5.46 -4.24 0.35
N VAL A 158 4.70 -3.55 1.21
CA VAL A 158 3.29 -3.21 0.96
C VAL A 158 3.15 -2.35 -0.29
N VAL A 159 4.00 -1.31 -0.42
CA VAL A 159 4.02 -0.43 -1.60
C VAL A 159 4.25 -1.24 -2.88
N GLN A 160 5.26 -2.12 -2.87
CA GLN A 160 5.61 -2.96 -4.02
C GLN A 160 4.48 -3.93 -4.42
N MET A 161 3.73 -4.45 -3.44
CA MET A 161 2.68 -5.44 -3.69
C MET A 161 1.42 -4.88 -4.34
N ILE A 162 0.98 -3.66 -3.96
CA ILE A 162 -0.34 -3.17 -4.37
C ILE A 162 -0.35 -1.78 -5.01
N CYS A 163 0.67 -0.96 -4.81
CA CYS A 163 0.66 0.41 -5.32
C CYS A 163 1.10 0.49 -6.79
N ASN A 164 0.51 1.43 -7.53
CA ASN A 164 0.92 1.78 -8.88
C ASN A 164 1.88 2.99 -8.87
N LYS A 165 1.59 3.96 -7.99
CA LYS A 165 2.36 5.17 -7.79
C LYS A 165 2.77 5.29 -6.33
N VAL A 166 3.88 5.97 -6.09
CA VAL A 166 4.40 6.23 -4.75
C VAL A 166 4.88 7.68 -4.66
N ALA A 167 4.67 8.27 -3.48
CA ALA A 167 5.28 9.52 -3.09
C ALA A 167 6.03 9.30 -1.77
N VAL A 168 7.33 9.59 -1.76
CA VAL A 168 8.17 9.47 -0.57
C VAL A 168 8.19 10.80 0.14
N MET A 169 7.89 10.78 1.43
CA MET A 169 7.87 11.97 2.28
C MET A 169 9.02 11.92 3.30
N GLU A 170 9.69 13.05 3.46
CA GLU A 170 10.70 13.28 4.50
C GLU A 170 10.50 14.68 5.08
N SER A 171 10.45 14.79 6.42
CA SER A 171 10.26 16.07 7.13
C SER A 171 9.08 16.91 6.60
N GLY A 172 7.95 16.25 6.30
CA GLY A 172 6.72 16.91 5.82
C GLY A 172 6.71 17.31 4.35
N LYS A 173 7.78 17.04 3.60
CA LYS A 173 7.89 17.36 2.16
C LYS A 173 7.88 16.08 1.31
N ILE A 174 7.27 16.16 0.14
CA ILE A 174 7.42 15.11 -0.88
C ILE A 174 8.78 15.31 -1.53
N VAL A 175 9.70 14.35 -1.31
CA VAL A 175 11.08 14.41 -1.83
C VAL A 175 11.24 13.64 -3.14
N GLU A 176 10.40 12.63 -3.37
CA GLU A 176 10.41 11.86 -4.61
C GLU A 176 9.03 11.28 -4.88
N SER A 177 8.60 11.26 -6.15
CA SER A 177 7.33 10.62 -6.55
C SER A 177 7.43 10.10 -7.98
N GLY A 178 6.65 9.05 -8.26
CA GLY A 178 6.61 8.43 -9.58
C GLY A 178 5.85 7.11 -9.57
N SER A 179 5.98 6.34 -10.64
CA SER A 179 5.53 4.95 -10.63
C SER A 179 6.39 4.12 -9.66
N VAL A 180 5.82 3.05 -9.11
CA VAL A 180 6.57 2.15 -8.23
C VAL A 180 7.78 1.56 -8.95
N LEU A 181 7.66 1.25 -10.25
CA LEU A 181 8.77 0.73 -11.05
C LEU A 181 9.92 1.73 -11.18
N GLU A 182 9.63 3.00 -11.42
CA GLU A 182 10.65 4.05 -11.52
C GLU A 182 11.35 4.29 -10.19
N VAL A 183 10.57 4.53 -9.12
CA VAL A 183 11.11 4.87 -7.80
C VAL A 183 11.89 3.71 -7.18
N PHE A 184 11.42 2.47 -7.35
CA PHE A 184 12.14 1.28 -6.85
C PHE A 184 13.28 0.85 -7.78
N GLY A 185 13.13 1.07 -9.09
CA GLY A 185 14.13 0.72 -10.10
C GLY A 185 15.36 1.64 -10.06
N SER A 186 15.13 2.95 -9.88
CA SER A 186 16.17 3.97 -9.92
C SER A 186 15.89 5.09 -8.91
N PRO A 187 15.98 4.80 -7.59
CA PRO A 187 15.74 5.78 -6.55
C PRO A 187 16.79 6.91 -6.60
N LYS A 188 16.34 8.15 -6.61
CA LYS A 188 17.22 9.33 -6.72
C LYS A 188 17.63 9.85 -5.36
N MET A 189 16.67 9.96 -4.43
CA MET A 189 16.89 10.56 -3.12
C MET A 189 17.51 9.58 -2.12
N PRO A 190 18.39 10.05 -1.21
CA PRO A 190 19.03 9.18 -0.20
C PRO A 190 18.04 8.43 0.67
N VAL A 191 16.95 9.09 1.10
CA VAL A 191 15.90 8.48 1.90
C VAL A 191 15.17 7.37 1.13
N THR A 192 14.88 7.60 -0.16
CA THR A 192 14.25 6.60 -1.02
C THR A 192 15.16 5.39 -1.21
N LYS A 193 16.46 5.60 -1.41
CA LYS A 193 17.45 4.52 -1.50
C LYS A 193 17.45 3.65 -0.24
N ARG A 194 17.46 4.26 0.94
CA ARG A 194 17.36 3.55 2.22
C ARG A 194 16.10 2.71 2.32
N PHE A 195 14.93 3.28 1.97
CA PHE A 195 13.66 2.55 1.99
C PHE A 195 13.64 1.39 0.99
N VAL A 196 14.12 1.59 -0.23
CA VAL A 196 14.15 0.54 -1.26
C VAL A 196 15.10 -0.59 -0.86
N GLN A 197 16.23 -0.29 -0.22
CA GLN A 197 17.18 -1.30 0.27
C GLN A 197 16.58 -2.25 1.31
N THR A 198 15.55 -1.86 2.05
CA THR A 198 14.87 -2.76 3.00
C THR A 198 14.14 -3.92 2.30
N VAL A 199 13.78 -3.76 1.04
CA VAL A 199 13.04 -4.75 0.24
C VAL A 199 13.92 -5.44 -0.79
N ILE A 200 14.77 -4.66 -1.45
CA ILE A 200 15.73 -5.17 -2.42
C ILE A 200 17.06 -5.36 -1.67
N ARG A 201 17.35 -6.59 -1.29
CA ARG A 201 18.64 -6.93 -0.69
C ARG A 201 19.74 -6.69 -1.72
N ASP A 202 20.37 -5.54 -1.62
CA ASP A 202 21.42 -5.09 -2.55
C ASP A 202 22.82 -5.52 -2.11
N GLN A 203 22.92 -6.28 -1.02
CA GLN A 203 24.19 -6.77 -0.51
C GLN A 203 24.53 -8.15 -1.11
N ILE A 204 25.75 -8.29 -1.56
CA ILE A 204 26.31 -9.60 -1.92
C ILE A 204 26.37 -10.42 -0.61
N PRO A 205 25.81 -11.63 -0.54
CA PRO A 205 25.92 -12.47 0.65
C PRO A 205 27.37 -12.66 1.08
N ASP A 206 27.64 -12.61 2.37
CA ASP A 206 29.00 -12.77 2.93
C ASP A 206 29.63 -14.09 2.50
N SER A 207 28.83 -15.14 2.32
CA SER A 207 29.28 -16.43 1.78
C SER A 207 29.90 -16.31 0.37
N ILE A 208 29.37 -15.43 -0.49
CA ILE A 208 29.92 -15.18 -1.82
C ILE A 208 31.20 -14.31 -1.70
N ILE A 209 31.19 -13.33 -0.81
CA ILE A 209 32.37 -12.49 -0.54
C ILE A 209 33.53 -13.35 -0.03
N SER A 210 33.28 -14.28 0.89
CA SER A 210 34.26 -15.20 1.42
C SER A 210 34.82 -16.14 0.32
N LEU A 211 33.95 -16.72 -0.49
CA LEU A 211 34.33 -17.55 -1.62
C LEU A 211 35.25 -16.83 -2.61
N VAL A 212 34.97 -15.57 -2.90
CA VAL A 212 35.80 -14.74 -3.81
C VAL A 212 37.15 -14.40 -3.17
N LYS A 213 37.23 -14.23 -1.84
CA LYS A 213 38.45 -13.93 -1.11
C LYS A 213 39.36 -15.16 -0.95
N GLU A 214 38.80 -16.35 -0.84
CA GLU A 214 39.52 -17.60 -0.63
C GLU A 214 40.13 -18.19 -1.92
N GLN A 215 39.58 -17.83 -3.08
CA GLN A 215 40.05 -18.35 -4.35
C GLN A 215 41.14 -17.47 -4.95
N LYS A 216 42.31 -18.08 -5.24
CA LYS A 216 43.49 -17.42 -5.84
C LYS A 216 43.32 -17.07 -7.34
N GLU A 217 42.22 -17.47 -7.96
CA GLU A 217 41.94 -17.20 -9.36
C GLU A 217 41.09 -15.95 -9.56
N ASN A 218 41.22 -15.30 -10.72
CA ASN A 218 40.51 -14.08 -11.06
C ASN A 218 39.02 -14.34 -11.30
N PHE A 219 38.21 -14.30 -10.26
CA PHE A 219 36.76 -14.34 -10.37
C PHE A 219 36.17 -12.94 -10.46
N ARG A 220 35.21 -12.77 -11.39
CA ARG A 220 34.38 -11.58 -11.47
C ARG A 220 32.95 -11.96 -11.06
N VAL A 221 32.40 -11.23 -10.10
CA VAL A 221 30.99 -11.36 -9.70
C VAL A 221 30.22 -10.27 -10.40
N ASP A 222 29.40 -10.64 -11.38
CA ASP A 222 28.51 -9.72 -12.07
C ASP A 222 27.11 -9.81 -11.47
N ARG A 223 26.54 -8.66 -11.17
CA ARG A 223 25.17 -8.55 -10.68
C ARG A 223 24.26 -8.08 -11.79
N LEU A 224 23.22 -8.87 -12.07
CA LEU A 224 22.19 -8.53 -13.05
C LEU A 224 20.93 -8.03 -12.33
N LYS A 225 20.48 -6.82 -12.68
CA LYS A 225 19.22 -6.23 -12.20
C LYS A 225 18.20 -6.26 -13.33
N PHE A 226 17.13 -7.07 -13.15
CA PHE A 226 16.03 -7.14 -14.09
C PHE A 226 14.92 -6.18 -13.65
N ILE A 227 14.44 -5.31 -14.55
CA ILE A 227 13.39 -4.33 -14.27
C ILE A 227 12.22 -4.56 -15.24
N GLY A 228 10.98 -4.59 -14.69
CA GLY A 228 9.77 -4.70 -15.51
C GLY A 228 9.54 -6.06 -16.15
N SER A 229 9.09 -6.08 -17.40
CA SER A 229 8.71 -7.29 -18.13
C SER A 229 9.88 -8.20 -18.53
N SER A 230 11.13 -7.73 -18.41
CA SER A 230 12.34 -8.52 -18.70
C SER A 230 12.48 -9.78 -17.84
N VAL A 231 11.81 -9.83 -16.67
CA VAL A 231 11.82 -11.02 -15.77
C VAL A 231 11.07 -12.21 -16.38
N LYS A 232 10.19 -12.01 -17.36
CA LYS A 232 9.39 -13.10 -17.97
C LYS A 232 10.14 -13.95 -18.98
N ARG A 233 11.34 -13.54 -19.41
CA ARG A 233 12.21 -14.34 -20.28
C ARG A 233 13.54 -14.56 -19.57
N PRO A 234 13.79 -15.77 -19.01
CA PRO A 234 15.12 -16.07 -18.49
C PRO A 234 16.11 -15.99 -19.66
N ALA A 235 16.93 -14.95 -19.65
CA ALA A 235 18.07 -14.91 -20.56
C ALA A 235 18.91 -16.12 -20.25
N ARG A 236 19.16 -16.99 -21.27
CA ARG A 236 20.19 -18.01 -21.16
C ARG A 236 21.52 -17.29 -20.97
N VAL A 237 22.00 -17.26 -19.73
CA VAL A 237 23.34 -16.79 -19.41
C VAL A 237 24.29 -17.84 -20.04
N ARG A 238 24.80 -17.58 -21.24
CA ARG A 238 25.94 -18.30 -21.76
C ARG A 238 27.13 -17.91 -20.91
N ARG A 239 27.65 -18.85 -20.13
CA ARG A 239 28.94 -18.69 -19.46
C ARG A 239 29.99 -18.45 -20.52
N ARG A 240 30.45 -17.21 -20.66
CA ARG A 240 31.74 -16.88 -21.25
C ARG A 240 32.67 -16.58 -20.09
N LEU A 241 33.58 -17.48 -19.83
CA LEU A 241 34.72 -17.28 -18.94
C LEU A 241 35.74 -16.46 -19.76
N ASP A 242 35.66 -15.14 -19.65
CA ASP A 242 36.75 -14.29 -20.10
C ASP A 242 37.56 -13.85 -18.86
N ILE A 243 38.74 -14.44 -18.76
CA ILE A 243 39.72 -14.16 -17.71
C ILE A 243 40.41 -12.84 -18.04
N GLN A 244 40.11 -11.78 -17.30
CA GLN A 244 40.91 -10.57 -17.28
C GLN A 244 41.43 -10.29 -15.85
N PRO A 245 42.67 -9.79 -15.70
CA PRO A 245 43.27 -9.55 -14.40
C PRO A 245 42.56 -8.45 -13.61
N PRO A 246 42.64 -8.47 -12.26
CA PRO A 246 41.81 -7.64 -11.40
C PRO A 246 42.21 -6.16 -11.47
N GLN A 247 41.24 -5.33 -11.80
CA GLN A 247 41.29 -3.91 -11.46
C GLN A 247 40.37 -3.64 -10.26
N PRO A 248 40.84 -2.88 -9.26
CA PRO A 248 40.07 -2.62 -8.06
C PRO A 248 39.12 -1.45 -8.29
N ARG A 249 37.93 -1.71 -8.82
CA ARG A 249 36.78 -0.79 -8.74
C ARG A 249 35.49 -1.57 -8.84
N LEU A 250 34.76 -1.58 -7.73
CA LEU A 250 33.34 -1.87 -7.71
C LEU A 250 32.61 -0.77 -8.47
N CYS A 251 32.24 -1.03 -9.73
CA CYS A 251 31.36 -0.13 -10.47
C CYS A 251 29.96 -0.77 -10.55
N PRO A 252 28.91 -0.10 -10.14
CA PRO A 252 27.56 -0.55 -10.43
C PRO A 252 27.26 -0.24 -11.89
N MET A 253 27.34 -1.25 -12.77
CA MET A 253 26.88 -1.07 -14.16
C MET A 253 25.35 -1.20 -14.22
N SER A 254 24.69 -0.09 -14.52
CA SER A 254 23.34 -0.08 -15.05
C SER A 254 23.40 -0.36 -16.55
N TRP A 255 22.91 -1.51 -16.98
CA TRP A 255 22.73 -1.75 -18.40
C TRP A 255 21.37 -1.21 -18.83
N HIS A 256 21.41 -0.17 -19.67
CA HIS A 256 20.27 0.24 -20.46
C HIS A 256 20.12 -0.74 -21.62
N SER A 257 18.87 -1.09 -21.90
CA SER A 257 18.43 -1.99 -22.95
C SER A 257 19.21 -1.90 -24.25
N VAL A 258 19.65 -3.04 -24.77
CA VAL A 258 19.90 -3.21 -26.20
C VAL A 258 18.74 -4.02 -26.77
N ARG A 259 18.19 -3.51 -27.87
CA ARG A 259 17.03 -3.93 -28.66
C ARG A 259 16.98 -5.43 -28.98
#